data_5c178e7c39f3691bcd87ff32fb12b4ee
#
_entry.id   5c178e7c39f3691bcd87ff32fb12b4ee
#
_cell.length_a   1.000
_cell.length_b   1.000
_cell.length_c   1.000
_cell.angle_alpha   90.00
_cell.angle_beta   90.00
_cell.angle_gamma   90.00
#
_symmetry.space_group_name_H-M   'P 1'
#
loop_
_entity.id
_entity.type
_entity.pdbx_description
1 polymer ?
#
loop_
_entity_poly.entity_id
_entity_poly.type
_entity_poly.pdbx_seq_one_letter_code
_entity_poly.pdbx_strand_id
1 'polypeptide(L)'
;MTATAAGRDDAAPILEVTDLDLDFWVDGTWYPAAKKLNYDVKAGEVLAIVGESGSGKSSSSMALLGLTPQNGRVAGSAKLGGRELIGISEGKLRSIRGKDVAVIFQEPMTALNPVYTIGFQIAESLRTHLDMTPMDAEKRAVELLKMVEIPNPEAAIRKYPHQLSGGQRQRAMIAMAISCDPLLLIADEPTTALDVTVQAEILDLLRNLRTRLNSAIILITHDMGVVADLADKVIVMKDGAIVESGSVSDIFTKPTQPYTKELLAAVPHLRIGVTDIAVKAREGEAVVELIDVAIEYPKRGRVPAFRAVEDFNLTIHPGEVVGLVGESGSGKTTVGRACVGLLPVAEGSLVVPGGDLTTASRARMREIRRTIGIVFQDPGSSLNPRFPIGQSIGEPLLLSGRAKGDAIDKRVEELLDQVELPRSFRNRYPHELSGGQRQRVGIARALALNPSLLVADEPTSALDVSVQARFLDLLQGLQDRLKFACLFISHDLAVVDMLSDRIAVMNKGRLVEVGTPDQILRNPKDPYTQRLIAAVPVPDPRVQRERREERRAG
;
A
#
# COMPACT_ATOMS: atom_id res chain seq x y z
N MET A 1 1.37 1.28 41.43
CA MET A 1 2.76 1.62 41.81
C MET A 1 3.46 1.98 40.50
N THR A 2 3.67 3.27 40.30
CA THR A 2 4.42 3.83 39.16
C THR A 2 5.89 3.43 39.35
N ALA A 3 6.36 2.51 38.49
CA ALA A 3 7.80 2.29 38.36
C ALA A 3 8.38 3.59 37.79
N THR A 4 9.13 4.29 38.63
CA THR A 4 9.93 5.46 38.34
C THR A 4 10.78 5.18 37.09
N ALA A 5 10.63 5.98 36.05
CA ALA A 5 11.59 6.11 34.97
C ALA A 5 12.92 6.58 35.61
N ALA A 6 13.74 5.61 36.02
CA ALA A 6 15.12 5.87 36.41
C ALA A 6 15.81 6.48 35.19
N GLY A 7 16.49 7.63 35.40
CA GLY A 7 17.14 8.41 34.35
C GLY A 7 17.94 7.51 33.40
N ARG A 8 17.43 7.32 32.20
CA ARG A 8 18.15 6.70 31.11
C ARG A 8 19.17 7.73 30.64
N ASP A 9 20.40 7.29 30.54
CA ASP A 9 21.46 8.11 29.93
C ASP A 9 21.06 8.34 28.46
N ASP A 10 20.60 9.55 28.13
CA ASP A 10 20.11 9.92 26.78
C ASP A 10 21.16 9.76 25.66
N ALA A 11 22.41 9.45 26.04
CA ALA A 11 23.53 9.27 25.13
C ALA A 11 23.72 7.83 24.65
N ALA A 12 23.30 6.81 25.40
CA ALA A 12 23.55 5.41 25.06
C ALA A 12 22.45 4.83 24.14
N PRO A 13 22.82 4.05 23.11
CA PRO A 13 21.84 3.37 22.26
C PRO A 13 21.04 2.33 23.05
N ILE A 14 19.74 2.24 22.75
CA ILE A 14 18.87 1.22 23.34
C ILE A 14 18.96 -0.11 22.58
N LEU A 15 19.21 -0.03 21.27
CA LEU A 15 19.49 -1.16 20.39
C LEU A 15 20.85 -0.96 19.74
N GLU A 16 21.71 -1.97 19.84
CA GLU A 16 23.00 -2.05 19.13
C GLU A 16 23.03 -3.33 18.30
N VAL A 17 23.21 -3.20 16.99
CA VAL A 17 23.33 -4.32 16.05
C VAL A 17 24.73 -4.30 15.46
N THR A 18 25.44 -5.43 15.59
CA THR A 18 26.84 -5.58 15.15
C THR A 18 26.99 -6.85 14.32
N ASP A 19 27.49 -6.68 13.08
CA ASP A 19 27.76 -7.73 12.12
C ASP A 19 26.62 -8.76 12.00
N LEU A 20 25.37 -8.28 11.93
CA LEU A 20 24.20 -9.15 11.82
C LEU A 20 24.14 -9.74 10.41
N ASP A 21 24.28 -11.06 10.35
CA ASP A 21 24.10 -11.87 9.14
C ASP A 21 22.81 -12.69 9.22
N LEU A 22 22.11 -12.80 8.10
CA LEU A 22 20.94 -13.66 7.94
C LEU A 22 20.98 -14.38 6.61
N ASP A 23 20.99 -15.70 6.64
CA ASP A 23 20.96 -16.53 5.43
C ASP A 23 19.74 -17.46 5.45
N PHE A 24 19.22 -17.78 4.25
CA PHE A 24 18.16 -18.78 4.05
C PHE A 24 18.66 -19.94 3.20
N TRP A 25 18.35 -21.16 3.62
CA TRP A 25 18.58 -22.38 2.86
C TRP A 25 17.47 -22.61 1.85
N VAL A 26 17.78 -22.52 0.56
CA VAL A 26 16.84 -22.71 -0.54
C VAL A 26 17.50 -23.59 -1.60
N ASP A 27 16.85 -24.64 -2.03
CA ASP A 27 17.29 -25.55 -3.10
C ASP A 27 18.76 -26.01 -3.00
N GLY A 28 19.20 -26.34 -1.78
CA GLY A 28 20.57 -26.86 -1.56
C GLY A 28 21.66 -25.76 -1.45
N THR A 29 21.29 -24.49 -1.39
CA THR A 29 22.23 -23.36 -1.32
C THR A 29 21.82 -22.35 -0.26
N TRP A 30 22.81 -21.73 0.43
CA TRP A 30 22.55 -20.61 1.33
C TRP A 30 22.51 -19.30 0.56
N TYR A 31 21.40 -18.58 0.70
CA TYR A 31 21.19 -17.25 0.13
C TYR A 31 21.26 -16.20 1.24
N PRO A 32 22.20 -15.23 1.17
CA PRO A 32 22.32 -14.19 2.18
C PRO A 32 21.19 -13.13 1.99
N ALA A 33 20.34 -12.99 3.01
CA ALA A 33 19.29 -11.99 3.08
C ALA A 33 19.71 -10.73 3.86
N ALA A 34 20.69 -10.85 4.78
CA ALA A 34 21.34 -9.72 5.43
C ALA A 34 22.83 -10.01 5.58
N LYS A 35 23.66 -8.99 5.37
CA LYS A 35 25.13 -9.11 5.31
C LYS A 35 25.78 -8.06 6.19
N LYS A 36 26.33 -8.47 7.32
CA LYS A 36 27.10 -7.63 8.26
C LYS A 36 26.41 -6.29 8.55
N LEU A 37 25.13 -6.33 8.91
CA LEU A 37 24.41 -5.11 9.25
C LEU A 37 24.95 -4.54 10.57
N ASN A 38 25.27 -3.24 10.55
CA ASN A 38 25.77 -2.50 11.70
C ASN A 38 24.95 -1.21 11.86
N TYR A 39 24.24 -1.06 12.96
CA TYR A 39 23.49 0.15 13.28
C TYR A 39 23.10 0.22 14.76
N ASP A 40 22.76 1.42 15.20
CA ASP A 40 22.27 1.70 16.54
C ASP A 40 20.99 2.54 16.51
N VAL A 41 20.18 2.40 17.56
CA VAL A 41 18.97 3.22 17.75
C VAL A 41 18.90 3.67 19.21
N LYS A 42 18.68 4.96 19.43
CA LYS A 42 18.56 5.55 20.77
C LYS A 42 17.10 5.54 21.27
N ALA A 43 16.91 5.73 22.56
CA ALA A 43 15.57 5.90 23.13
C ALA A 43 14.89 7.12 22.48
N GLY A 44 13.62 6.97 22.09
CA GLY A 44 12.87 8.02 21.41
C GLY A 44 13.36 8.39 20.00
N GLU A 45 14.30 7.66 19.41
CA GLU A 45 14.77 7.85 18.04
C GLU A 45 13.98 6.98 17.07
N VAL A 46 13.74 7.48 15.86
CA VAL A 46 13.15 6.72 14.74
C VAL A 46 14.21 6.46 13.69
N LEU A 47 14.59 5.19 13.55
CA LEU A 47 15.44 4.71 12.47
C LEU A 47 14.59 4.14 11.34
N ALA A 48 14.60 4.77 10.17
CA ALA A 48 13.97 4.21 8.97
C ALA A 48 14.93 3.26 8.25
N ILE A 49 14.42 2.10 7.85
CA ILE A 49 15.11 1.14 6.98
C ILE A 49 14.37 1.10 5.65
N VAL A 50 15.00 1.57 4.57
CA VAL A 50 14.41 1.68 3.24
C VAL A 50 15.17 0.86 2.20
N GLY A 51 14.54 0.57 1.05
CA GLY A 51 15.12 -0.18 -0.06
C GLY A 51 14.04 -0.96 -0.80
N GLU A 52 14.41 -1.59 -1.91
CA GLU A 52 13.50 -2.41 -2.74
C GLU A 52 13.00 -3.66 -2.00
N SER A 53 11.91 -4.25 -2.51
CA SER A 53 11.40 -5.54 -2.02
C SER A 53 12.49 -6.62 -2.17
N GLY A 54 12.65 -7.45 -1.13
CA GLY A 54 13.70 -8.48 -1.11
C GLY A 54 15.09 -7.98 -0.68
N SER A 55 15.27 -6.70 -0.35
CA SER A 55 16.57 -6.20 0.16
C SER A 55 16.92 -6.63 1.59
N GLY A 56 16.02 -7.39 2.26
CA GLY A 56 16.29 -7.97 3.59
C GLY A 56 15.77 -7.16 4.77
N LYS A 57 15.06 -6.04 4.58
CA LYS A 57 14.56 -5.13 5.64
C LYS A 57 13.75 -5.84 6.72
N SER A 58 12.60 -6.39 6.34
CA SER A 58 11.70 -7.07 7.28
C SER A 58 12.36 -8.31 7.89
N SER A 59 13.06 -9.10 7.06
CA SER A 59 13.72 -10.34 7.53
C SER A 59 14.80 -10.05 8.58
N SER A 60 15.64 -9.02 8.38
CA SER A 60 16.67 -8.63 9.35
C SER A 60 16.06 -8.11 10.68
N SER A 61 14.97 -7.37 10.61
CA SER A 61 14.26 -6.89 11.80
C SER A 61 13.53 -8.00 12.55
N MET A 62 12.93 -8.97 11.84
CA MET A 62 12.32 -10.16 12.45
C MET A 62 13.37 -11.09 13.08
N ALA A 63 14.61 -11.12 12.56
CA ALA A 63 15.71 -11.86 13.17
C ALA A 63 16.04 -11.40 14.59
N LEU A 64 15.87 -10.10 14.90
CA LEU A 64 16.03 -9.56 16.26
C LEU A 64 15.08 -10.20 17.28
N LEU A 65 13.95 -10.70 16.80
CA LEU A 65 12.92 -11.34 17.60
C LEU A 65 13.01 -12.88 17.56
N GLY A 66 14.01 -13.44 16.85
CA GLY A 66 14.07 -14.89 16.61
C GLY A 66 12.86 -15.43 15.85
N LEU A 67 12.22 -14.60 15.02
CA LEU A 67 11.09 -15.00 14.13
C LEU A 67 11.59 -15.41 12.74
N THR A 68 12.84 -15.85 12.67
CA THR A 68 13.42 -16.40 11.43
C THR A 68 12.83 -17.79 11.15
N PRO A 69 12.40 -18.09 9.91
CA PRO A 69 11.94 -19.42 9.53
C PRO A 69 13.00 -20.51 9.78
N GLN A 70 12.57 -21.78 9.89
CA GLN A 70 13.46 -22.90 10.23
C GLN A 70 14.61 -23.14 9.24
N ASN A 71 14.45 -22.71 7.99
CA ASN A 71 15.47 -22.75 6.96
C ASN A 71 16.41 -21.53 7.01
N GLY A 72 16.28 -20.64 7.99
CA GLY A 72 17.12 -19.47 8.19
C GLY A 72 18.14 -19.68 9.31
N ARG A 73 19.30 -19.04 9.18
CA ARG A 73 20.31 -18.92 10.24
C ARG A 73 20.70 -17.48 10.45
N VAL A 74 20.91 -17.11 11.71
CA VAL A 74 21.30 -15.76 12.11
C VAL A 74 22.65 -15.83 12.81
N ALA A 75 23.55 -14.88 12.51
CA ALA A 75 24.82 -14.70 13.18
C ALA A 75 25.06 -13.22 13.49
N GLY A 76 26.08 -12.92 14.31
CA GLY A 76 26.34 -11.55 14.79
C GLY A 76 25.78 -11.32 16.18
N SER A 77 25.56 -10.05 16.52
CA SER A 77 25.06 -9.63 17.84
C SER A 77 24.00 -8.54 17.69
N ALA A 78 22.97 -8.62 18.52
CA ALA A 78 21.98 -7.54 18.67
C ALA A 78 21.65 -7.38 20.15
N LYS A 79 21.97 -6.23 20.73
CA LYS A 79 21.78 -5.95 22.15
C LYS A 79 20.67 -4.93 22.36
N LEU A 80 19.66 -5.30 23.16
CA LEU A 80 18.59 -4.39 23.60
C LEU A 80 18.81 -4.02 25.07
N GLY A 81 19.09 -2.76 25.36
CA GLY A 81 19.45 -2.33 26.71
C GLY A 81 20.61 -3.14 27.31
N GLY A 82 21.60 -3.47 26.49
CA GLY A 82 22.77 -4.29 26.88
C GLY A 82 22.50 -5.81 26.92
N ARG A 83 21.26 -6.29 26.73
CA ARG A 83 20.90 -7.72 26.71
C ARG A 83 20.97 -8.28 25.29
N GLU A 84 21.73 -9.36 25.09
CA GLU A 84 21.82 -10.04 23.81
C GLU A 84 20.48 -10.66 23.40
N LEU A 85 20.12 -10.51 22.12
CA LEU A 85 18.91 -11.08 21.51
C LEU A 85 19.22 -12.29 20.62
N ILE A 86 20.40 -12.33 20.01
CA ILE A 86 20.75 -13.39 19.05
C ILE A 86 21.28 -14.61 19.81
N GLY A 87 20.80 -15.79 19.42
CA GLY A 87 21.26 -17.06 20.01
C GLY A 87 20.75 -17.35 21.42
N ILE A 88 19.88 -16.54 21.97
CA ILE A 88 19.26 -16.81 23.29
C ILE A 88 18.15 -17.87 23.18
N SER A 89 17.84 -18.53 24.30
CA SER A 89 16.81 -19.56 24.33
C SER A 89 15.41 -19.00 24.03
N GLU A 90 14.53 -19.84 23.44
CA GLU A 90 13.15 -19.47 23.11
C GLU A 90 12.36 -18.98 24.34
N GLY A 91 12.61 -19.57 25.52
CA GLY A 91 11.96 -19.10 26.76
C GLY A 91 12.34 -17.65 27.11
N LYS A 92 13.60 -17.24 26.91
CA LYS A 92 14.04 -15.85 27.08
C LYS A 92 13.46 -14.93 26.00
N LEU A 93 13.44 -15.37 24.74
CA LEU A 93 12.82 -14.60 23.66
C LEU A 93 11.34 -14.35 23.93
N ARG A 94 10.61 -15.36 24.41
CA ARG A 94 9.18 -15.23 24.75
C ARG A 94 8.92 -14.19 25.84
N SER A 95 9.83 -14.01 26.80
CA SER A 95 9.70 -12.98 27.83
C SER A 95 9.99 -11.57 27.32
N ILE A 96 10.68 -11.42 26.18
CA ILE A 96 11.04 -10.15 25.55
C ILE A 96 9.98 -9.73 24.51
N ARG A 97 9.50 -10.69 23.68
CA ARG A 97 8.50 -10.45 22.66
C ARG A 97 7.19 -9.93 23.28
N GLY A 98 6.67 -8.82 22.78
CA GLY A 98 5.46 -8.17 23.24
C GLY A 98 5.63 -7.33 24.51
N LYS A 99 6.73 -7.49 25.23
CA LYS A 99 7.06 -6.72 26.44
C LYS A 99 8.13 -5.67 26.17
N ASP A 100 9.35 -6.10 25.86
CA ASP A 100 10.50 -5.21 25.65
C ASP A 100 10.62 -4.81 24.17
N VAL A 101 10.28 -5.71 23.25
CA VAL A 101 10.19 -5.47 21.80
C VAL A 101 8.82 -5.85 21.30
N ALA A 102 8.18 -4.95 20.59
CA ALA A 102 6.89 -5.18 19.93
C ALA A 102 6.95 -4.91 18.43
N VAL A 103 6.03 -5.51 17.68
CA VAL A 103 5.93 -5.38 16.23
C VAL A 103 4.56 -4.89 15.82
N ILE A 104 4.54 -3.91 14.94
CA ILE A 104 3.39 -3.54 14.11
C ILE A 104 3.64 -4.19 12.75
N PHE A 105 2.82 -5.18 12.40
CA PHE A 105 2.96 -5.93 11.14
C PHE A 105 2.35 -5.18 9.96
N GLN A 106 2.78 -5.50 8.76
CA GLN A 106 2.30 -4.91 7.51
C GLN A 106 0.80 -5.10 7.29
N GLU A 107 0.26 -6.28 7.62
CA GLU A 107 -1.16 -6.61 7.45
C GLU A 107 -1.86 -6.85 8.79
N PRO A 108 -2.74 -5.94 9.24
CA PRO A 108 -3.49 -6.14 10.48
C PRO A 108 -4.37 -7.39 10.51
N MET A 109 -4.84 -7.85 9.34
CA MET A 109 -5.69 -9.04 9.24
C MET A 109 -4.95 -10.35 9.50
N THR A 110 -3.65 -10.38 9.28
CA THR A 110 -2.79 -11.54 9.59
C THR A 110 -2.28 -11.51 11.02
N ALA A 111 -2.13 -10.32 11.61
CA ALA A 111 -1.68 -10.12 12.98
C ALA A 111 -2.79 -10.30 14.02
N LEU A 112 -4.03 -9.88 13.71
CA LEU A 112 -5.18 -10.01 14.60
C LEU A 112 -5.90 -11.33 14.35
N ASN A 113 -6.14 -12.09 15.42
CA ASN A 113 -6.91 -13.34 15.33
C ASN A 113 -8.41 -13.04 15.10
N PRO A 114 -9.01 -13.49 13.98
CA PRO A 114 -10.38 -13.12 13.60
C PRO A 114 -11.47 -13.71 14.51
N VAL A 115 -11.16 -14.74 15.31
CA VAL A 115 -12.14 -15.42 16.17
C VAL A 115 -12.15 -14.90 17.62
N TYR A 116 -11.25 -13.95 17.97
CA TYR A 116 -11.22 -13.29 19.27
C TYR A 116 -11.58 -11.81 19.14
N THR A 117 -12.18 -11.26 20.18
CA THR A 117 -12.47 -9.82 20.25
C THR A 117 -11.16 -9.01 20.41
N ILE A 118 -11.20 -7.74 20.01
CA ILE A 118 -10.06 -6.84 20.15
C ILE A 118 -9.61 -6.74 21.61
N GLY A 119 -10.57 -6.58 22.53
CA GLY A 119 -10.27 -6.48 23.95
C GLY A 119 -9.61 -7.71 24.52
N PHE A 120 -10.05 -8.91 24.11
CA PHE A 120 -9.43 -10.15 24.55
C PHE A 120 -7.95 -10.22 24.15
N GLN A 121 -7.63 -9.88 22.90
CA GLN A 121 -6.27 -9.95 22.37
C GLN A 121 -5.31 -8.94 23.06
N ILE A 122 -5.78 -7.72 23.35
CA ILE A 122 -5.00 -6.73 24.10
C ILE A 122 -4.84 -7.19 25.57
N ALA A 123 -5.91 -7.66 26.21
CA ALA A 123 -5.88 -8.11 27.60
C ALA A 123 -5.01 -9.36 27.78
N GLU A 124 -4.96 -10.25 26.79
CA GLU A 124 -4.08 -11.44 26.80
C GLU A 124 -2.61 -11.03 26.90
N SER A 125 -2.15 -10.06 26.09
CA SER A 125 -0.80 -9.53 26.15
C SER A 125 -0.47 -8.95 27.54
N LEU A 126 -1.35 -8.11 28.08
CA LEU A 126 -1.20 -7.49 29.41
C LEU A 126 -1.09 -8.55 30.53
N ARG A 127 -1.95 -9.57 30.50
CA ARG A 127 -1.96 -10.64 31.50
C ARG A 127 -0.76 -11.56 31.39
N THR A 128 -0.27 -11.79 30.17
CA THR A 128 0.91 -12.64 29.94
C THR A 128 2.19 -12.01 30.47
N HIS A 129 2.33 -10.67 30.39
CA HIS A 129 3.58 -9.99 30.66
C HIS A 129 3.59 -9.13 31.94
N LEU A 130 2.42 -8.71 32.44
CA LEU A 130 2.32 -7.75 33.56
C LEU A 130 1.54 -8.29 34.76
N ASP A 131 1.21 -9.59 34.82
CA ASP A 131 0.45 -10.24 35.89
C ASP A 131 -0.85 -9.50 36.29
N MET A 132 -1.52 -8.85 35.35
CA MET A 132 -2.74 -8.10 35.59
C MET A 132 -3.94 -9.01 35.82
N THR A 133 -4.86 -8.59 36.71
CA THR A 133 -6.16 -9.28 36.82
C THR A 133 -6.98 -9.11 35.54
N PRO A 134 -7.92 -10.01 35.23
CA PRO A 134 -8.78 -9.88 34.04
C PRO A 134 -9.50 -8.53 33.96
N MET A 135 -9.98 -8.03 35.10
CA MET A 135 -10.69 -6.76 35.19
C MET A 135 -9.77 -5.55 34.94
N ASP A 136 -8.55 -5.56 35.47
CA ASP A 136 -7.59 -4.47 35.27
C ASP A 136 -7.04 -4.48 33.85
N ALA A 137 -6.81 -5.68 33.27
CA ALA A 137 -6.41 -5.81 31.89
C ALA A 137 -7.49 -5.30 30.90
N GLU A 138 -8.79 -5.55 31.19
CA GLU A 138 -9.89 -5.01 30.37
C GLU A 138 -9.96 -3.48 30.46
N LYS A 139 -9.83 -2.89 31.66
CA LYS A 139 -9.78 -1.44 31.83
C LYS A 139 -8.59 -0.83 31.07
N ARG A 140 -7.41 -1.44 31.20
CA ARG A 140 -6.21 -0.99 30.50
C ARG A 140 -6.36 -1.10 28.98
N ALA A 141 -7.01 -2.15 28.48
CA ALA A 141 -7.30 -2.30 27.07
C ALA A 141 -8.19 -1.16 26.53
N VAL A 142 -9.20 -0.74 27.29
CA VAL A 142 -10.03 0.45 26.93
C VAL A 142 -9.18 1.73 26.90
N GLU A 143 -8.28 1.93 27.88
CA GLU A 143 -7.37 3.09 27.89
C GLU A 143 -6.43 3.09 26.68
N LEU A 144 -5.90 1.92 26.28
CA LEU A 144 -5.07 1.77 25.09
C LEU A 144 -5.84 2.09 23.81
N LEU A 145 -7.09 1.62 23.71
CA LEU A 145 -7.95 1.95 22.57
C LEU A 145 -8.28 3.45 22.49
N LYS A 146 -8.42 4.12 23.64
CA LYS A 146 -8.53 5.60 23.70
C LYS A 146 -7.23 6.27 23.26
N MET A 147 -6.09 5.76 23.69
CA MET A 147 -4.77 6.30 23.34
C MET A 147 -4.50 6.24 21.83
N VAL A 148 -4.97 5.21 21.15
CA VAL A 148 -4.88 5.09 19.70
C VAL A 148 -6.10 5.68 18.98
N GLU A 149 -6.92 6.46 19.66
CA GLU A 149 -8.05 7.22 19.09
C GLU A 149 -9.09 6.35 18.36
N ILE A 150 -9.39 5.16 18.86
CA ILE A 150 -10.48 4.35 18.33
C ILE A 150 -11.82 4.94 18.81
N PRO A 151 -12.78 5.20 17.89
CA PRO A 151 -14.11 5.68 18.27
C PRO A 151 -14.87 4.69 19.16
N ASN A 152 -15.51 5.19 20.23
CA ASN A 152 -16.28 4.39 21.17
C ASN A 152 -15.52 3.16 21.71
N PRO A 153 -14.38 3.35 22.39
CA PRO A 153 -13.48 2.28 22.81
C PRO A 153 -14.16 1.25 23.72
N GLU A 154 -15.11 1.64 24.54
CA GLU A 154 -15.92 0.76 25.38
C GLU A 154 -16.82 -0.20 24.58
N ALA A 155 -17.21 0.17 23.40
CA ALA A 155 -17.91 -0.70 22.45
C ALA A 155 -16.94 -1.48 21.56
N ALA A 156 -15.84 -0.83 21.15
CA ALA A 156 -14.82 -1.40 20.27
C ALA A 156 -14.12 -2.61 20.89
N ILE A 157 -13.91 -2.63 22.21
CA ILE A 157 -13.28 -3.75 22.93
C ILE A 157 -14.02 -5.08 22.73
N ARG A 158 -15.33 -5.05 22.46
CA ARG A 158 -16.18 -6.24 22.22
C ARG A 158 -16.30 -6.63 20.76
N LYS A 159 -15.77 -5.81 19.83
CA LYS A 159 -15.80 -6.11 18.40
C LYS A 159 -14.72 -7.11 18.01
N TYR A 160 -15.00 -7.84 16.92
CA TYR A 160 -14.04 -8.68 16.24
C TYR A 160 -13.30 -7.90 15.15
N PRO A 161 -12.09 -8.33 14.72
CA PRO A 161 -11.32 -7.61 13.69
C PRO A 161 -12.10 -7.31 12.40
N HIS A 162 -12.92 -8.25 11.93
CA HIS A 162 -13.72 -8.08 10.70
C HIS A 162 -14.84 -7.02 10.81
N GLN A 163 -15.17 -6.56 12.03
CA GLN A 163 -16.17 -5.52 12.28
C GLN A 163 -15.56 -4.10 12.32
N LEU A 164 -14.26 -3.99 12.15
CA LEU A 164 -13.52 -2.73 12.15
C LEU A 164 -13.13 -2.32 10.72
N SER A 165 -13.03 -1.01 10.46
CA SER A 165 -12.42 -0.50 9.23
C SER A 165 -10.91 -0.82 9.16
N GLY A 166 -10.26 -0.64 7.99
CA GLY A 166 -8.83 -0.84 7.81
C GLY A 166 -8.01 -0.03 8.82
N GLY A 167 -8.24 1.27 8.90
CA GLY A 167 -7.56 2.15 9.86
C GLY A 167 -7.85 1.82 11.32
N GLN A 168 -9.08 1.40 11.66
CA GLN A 168 -9.41 0.96 13.02
C GLN A 168 -8.69 -0.35 13.39
N ARG A 169 -8.54 -1.29 12.45
CA ARG A 169 -7.74 -2.51 12.67
C ARG A 169 -6.27 -2.18 12.89
N GLN A 170 -5.71 -1.25 12.12
CA GLN A 170 -4.34 -0.77 12.30
C GLN A 170 -4.15 -0.15 13.67
N ARG A 171 -5.04 0.74 14.10
CA ARG A 171 -5.02 1.35 15.43
C ARG A 171 -5.15 0.30 16.55
N ALA A 172 -5.99 -0.73 16.38
CA ALA A 172 -6.12 -1.82 17.34
C ALA A 172 -4.84 -2.67 17.43
N MET A 173 -4.18 -2.95 16.32
CA MET A 173 -2.88 -3.63 16.29
C MET A 173 -1.79 -2.79 16.96
N ILE A 174 -1.76 -1.47 16.72
CA ILE A 174 -0.86 -0.56 17.44
C ILE A 174 -1.14 -0.59 18.94
N ALA A 175 -2.41 -0.55 19.37
CA ALA A 175 -2.78 -0.65 20.78
C ALA A 175 -2.27 -1.94 21.44
N MET A 176 -2.35 -3.06 20.72
CA MET A 176 -1.80 -4.34 21.17
C MET A 176 -0.28 -4.30 21.25
N ALA A 177 0.40 -3.74 20.26
CA ALA A 177 1.86 -3.64 20.24
C ALA A 177 2.41 -2.79 21.40
N ILE A 178 1.75 -1.68 21.73
CA ILE A 178 2.21 -0.77 22.81
C ILE A 178 1.69 -1.15 24.20
N SER A 179 0.94 -2.24 24.35
CA SER A 179 0.24 -2.60 25.59
C SER A 179 1.15 -2.71 26.82
N CYS A 180 2.38 -3.15 26.64
CA CYS A 180 3.37 -3.33 27.68
C CYS A 180 4.46 -2.23 27.73
N ASP A 181 4.25 -1.08 27.11
CA ASP A 181 5.19 0.04 27.02
C ASP A 181 6.59 -0.40 26.54
N PRO A 182 6.74 -0.96 25.32
CA PRO A 182 7.96 -1.60 24.85
C PRO A 182 9.13 -0.60 24.72
N LEU A 183 10.36 -1.10 24.91
CA LEU A 183 11.59 -0.32 24.69
C LEU A 183 11.84 -0.05 23.21
N LEU A 184 11.53 -1.04 22.37
CA LEU A 184 11.70 -1.01 20.92
C LEU A 184 10.39 -1.38 20.23
N LEU A 185 9.95 -0.56 19.29
CA LEU A 185 8.83 -0.82 18.40
C LEU A 185 9.34 -1.00 16.97
N ILE A 186 9.13 -2.18 16.40
CA ILE A 186 9.41 -2.43 14.99
C ILE A 186 8.10 -2.21 14.23
N ALA A 187 8.07 -1.22 13.35
CA ALA A 187 6.92 -0.90 12.52
C ALA A 187 7.24 -1.31 11.07
N ASP A 188 6.75 -2.49 10.67
CA ASP A 188 6.95 -3.04 9.34
C ASP A 188 5.81 -2.60 8.42
N GLU A 189 6.08 -1.62 7.57
CA GLU A 189 5.14 -1.00 6.65
C GLU A 189 3.80 -0.60 7.31
N PRO A 190 3.82 0.22 8.39
CA PRO A 190 2.65 0.44 9.25
C PRO A 190 1.51 1.21 8.57
N THR A 191 1.72 1.75 7.38
CA THR A 191 0.75 2.56 6.64
C THR A 191 0.40 1.99 5.27
N THR A 192 0.99 0.86 4.88
CA THR A 192 0.71 0.19 3.60
C THR A 192 -0.78 -0.20 3.50
N ALA A 193 -1.37 0.00 2.33
CA ALA A 193 -2.79 -0.24 2.04
C ALA A 193 -3.79 0.66 2.82
N LEU A 194 -3.31 1.75 3.43
CA LEU A 194 -4.16 2.79 3.99
C LEU A 194 -4.29 3.95 2.99
N ASP A 195 -5.43 4.61 3.01
CA ASP A 195 -5.57 5.87 2.28
C ASP A 195 -4.76 6.99 2.94
N VAL A 196 -4.44 8.04 2.18
CA VAL A 196 -3.52 9.10 2.60
C VAL A 196 -3.96 9.83 3.87
N THR A 197 -5.27 9.95 4.12
CA THR A 197 -5.81 10.61 5.31
C THR A 197 -5.56 9.76 6.55
N VAL A 198 -5.91 8.47 6.48
CA VAL A 198 -5.66 7.51 7.59
C VAL A 198 -4.15 7.31 7.79
N GLN A 199 -3.34 7.29 6.72
CA GLN A 199 -1.89 7.24 6.79
C GLN A 199 -1.34 8.41 7.62
N ALA A 200 -1.77 9.65 7.33
CA ALA A 200 -1.34 10.83 8.08
C ALA A 200 -1.72 10.75 9.57
N GLU A 201 -2.93 10.28 9.88
CA GLU A 201 -3.38 10.05 11.26
C GLU A 201 -2.53 9.00 12.00
N ILE A 202 -2.17 7.89 11.33
CA ILE A 202 -1.30 6.85 11.92
C ILE A 202 0.10 7.37 12.16
N LEU A 203 0.66 8.20 11.27
CA LEU A 203 1.98 8.81 11.47
C LEU A 203 1.98 9.78 12.65
N ASP A 204 0.92 10.60 12.79
CA ASP A 204 0.76 11.47 13.94
C ASP A 204 0.60 10.68 15.25
N LEU A 205 -0.13 9.56 15.22
CA LEU A 205 -0.24 8.64 16.34
C LEU A 205 1.12 8.06 16.74
N LEU A 206 1.89 7.52 15.80
CA LEU A 206 3.22 6.95 16.06
C LEU A 206 4.18 8.00 16.65
N ARG A 207 4.11 9.24 16.16
CA ARG A 207 4.92 10.36 16.69
C ARG A 207 4.53 10.71 18.13
N ASN A 208 3.24 10.75 18.44
CA ASN A 208 2.75 11.00 19.79
C ASN A 208 3.15 9.86 20.75
N LEU A 209 3.05 8.62 20.30
CA LEU A 209 3.46 7.43 21.06
C LEU A 209 4.97 7.42 21.31
N ARG A 210 5.80 7.75 20.31
CA ARG A 210 7.25 7.91 20.46
C ARG A 210 7.60 8.83 21.63
N THR A 211 7.01 10.03 21.66
CA THR A 211 7.27 11.02 22.70
C THR A 211 6.76 10.56 24.06
N ARG A 212 5.58 9.93 24.11
CA ARG A 212 4.93 9.52 25.36
C ARG A 212 5.61 8.32 26.02
N LEU A 213 6.02 7.33 25.22
CA LEU A 213 6.61 6.08 25.70
C LEU A 213 8.14 6.12 25.76
N ASN A 214 8.76 7.12 25.11
CA ASN A 214 10.22 7.19 24.91
C ASN A 214 10.79 5.88 24.32
N SER A 215 10.01 5.19 23.46
CA SER A 215 10.41 3.97 22.77
C SER A 215 11.26 4.31 21.55
N ALA A 216 12.29 3.50 21.28
CA ALA A 216 12.96 3.49 19.99
C ALA A 216 12.02 2.91 18.94
N ILE A 217 12.06 3.42 17.70
CA ILE A 217 11.24 2.89 16.60
C ILE A 217 12.16 2.51 15.44
N ILE A 218 12.07 1.26 14.98
CA ILE A 218 12.55 0.86 13.64
C ILE A 218 11.35 0.93 12.69
N LEU A 219 11.41 1.85 11.73
CA LEU A 219 10.39 2.03 10.70
C LEU A 219 10.87 1.39 9.41
N ILE A 220 10.23 0.31 8.98
CA ILE A 220 10.48 -0.30 7.68
C ILE A 220 9.42 0.22 6.72
N THR A 221 9.84 0.83 5.63
CA THR A 221 8.91 1.33 4.60
C THR A 221 9.64 1.54 3.27
N HIS A 222 8.90 1.51 2.19
CA HIS A 222 9.34 1.94 0.87
C HIS A 222 8.83 3.35 0.53
N ASP A 223 7.96 3.94 1.35
CA ASP A 223 7.41 5.29 1.15
C ASP A 223 8.35 6.35 1.74
N MET A 224 9.06 7.05 0.84
CA MET A 224 10.02 8.09 1.23
C MET A 224 9.35 9.32 1.83
N GLY A 225 8.06 9.57 1.53
CA GLY A 225 7.28 10.62 2.18
C GLY A 225 7.03 10.31 3.67
N VAL A 226 6.75 9.05 3.98
CA VAL A 226 6.63 8.55 5.37
C VAL A 226 7.97 8.67 6.11
N VAL A 227 9.08 8.35 5.44
CA VAL A 227 10.44 8.54 6.00
C VAL A 227 10.71 10.01 6.30
N ALA A 228 10.42 10.89 5.35
CA ALA A 228 10.59 12.35 5.52
C ALA A 228 9.75 12.92 6.67
N ASP A 229 8.58 12.33 6.95
CA ASP A 229 7.67 12.78 8.00
C ASP A 229 8.07 12.32 9.41
N LEU A 230 8.57 11.08 9.58
CA LEU A 230 8.71 10.46 10.89
C LEU A 230 10.16 10.18 11.32
N ALA A 231 11.08 9.91 10.37
CA ALA A 231 12.41 9.40 10.68
C ALA A 231 13.39 10.50 11.15
N ASP A 232 14.32 10.10 12.04
CA ASP A 232 15.49 10.91 12.42
C ASP A 232 16.73 10.45 11.63
N LYS A 233 16.92 9.13 11.52
CA LYS A 233 17.99 8.49 10.76
C LYS A 233 17.40 7.57 9.70
N VAL A 234 18.16 7.35 8.63
CA VAL A 234 17.78 6.47 7.52
C VAL A 234 18.92 5.51 7.22
N ILE A 235 18.59 4.25 7.01
CA ILE A 235 19.45 3.22 6.42
C ILE A 235 18.86 2.81 5.08
N VAL A 236 19.65 2.86 4.03
CA VAL A 236 19.29 2.40 2.70
C VAL A 236 19.90 1.02 2.47
N MET A 237 19.06 0.02 2.23
CA MET A 237 19.47 -1.38 2.01
C MET A 237 19.31 -1.80 0.55
N LYS A 238 20.31 -2.52 0.04
CA LYS A 238 20.27 -3.20 -1.26
C LYS A 238 20.96 -4.56 -1.16
N ASP A 239 20.34 -5.59 -1.72
CA ASP A 239 20.91 -6.95 -1.81
C ASP A 239 21.44 -7.49 -0.45
N GLY A 240 20.72 -7.19 0.63
CA GLY A 240 21.05 -7.61 1.99
C GLY A 240 22.11 -6.75 2.70
N ALA A 241 22.64 -5.71 2.09
CA ALA A 241 23.68 -4.86 2.67
C ALA A 241 23.20 -3.42 2.87
N ILE A 242 23.77 -2.73 3.87
CA ILE A 242 23.61 -1.28 4.03
C ILE A 242 24.49 -0.60 2.97
N VAL A 243 23.87 0.19 2.09
CA VAL A 243 24.61 0.93 1.05
C VAL A 243 24.84 2.39 1.46
N GLU A 244 23.96 2.95 2.26
CA GLU A 244 24.10 4.31 2.80
C GLU A 244 23.34 4.45 4.12
N SER A 245 23.88 5.25 5.04
CA SER A 245 23.21 5.62 6.28
C SER A 245 23.53 7.05 6.65
N GLY A 246 22.56 7.74 7.29
CA GLY A 246 22.76 9.13 7.70
C GLY A 246 21.51 9.73 8.33
N SER A 247 21.57 11.03 8.65
CA SER A 247 20.37 11.76 9.07
C SER A 247 19.36 11.80 7.91
N VAL A 248 18.07 11.90 8.25
CA VAL A 248 17.02 12.07 7.22
C VAL A 248 17.32 13.26 6.30
N SER A 249 17.84 14.35 6.85
CA SER A 249 18.21 15.53 6.05
C SER A 249 19.33 15.25 5.06
N ASP A 250 20.39 14.52 5.47
CA ASP A 250 21.53 14.23 4.58
C ASP A 250 21.12 13.29 3.45
N ILE A 251 20.39 12.22 3.75
CA ILE A 251 19.93 11.24 2.75
C ILE A 251 19.05 11.92 1.69
N PHE A 252 18.16 12.84 2.07
CA PHE A 252 17.28 13.52 1.11
C PHE A 252 17.95 14.64 0.33
N THR A 253 18.89 15.38 0.96
CA THR A 253 19.48 16.57 0.32
C THR A 253 20.84 16.33 -0.32
N LYS A 254 21.62 15.37 0.18
CA LYS A 254 23.00 15.11 -0.23
C LYS A 254 23.32 13.61 -0.30
N PRO A 255 22.48 12.81 -1.00
CA PRO A 255 22.76 11.38 -1.14
C PRO A 255 24.10 11.18 -1.86
N THR A 256 24.95 10.29 -1.32
CA THR A 256 26.27 10.02 -1.86
C THR A 256 26.26 8.83 -2.82
N GLN A 257 25.48 7.80 -2.48
CA GLN A 257 25.46 6.55 -3.23
C GLN A 257 24.56 6.64 -4.48
N PRO A 258 25.00 6.08 -5.61
CA PRO A 258 24.19 6.07 -6.85
C PRO A 258 22.80 5.45 -6.63
N TYR A 259 22.73 4.33 -5.93
CA TYR A 259 21.46 3.65 -5.66
C TYR A 259 20.48 4.50 -4.84
N THR A 260 20.98 5.23 -3.84
CA THR A 260 20.12 6.16 -3.05
C THR A 260 19.56 7.27 -3.94
N LYS A 261 20.37 7.80 -4.87
CA LYS A 261 19.93 8.81 -5.84
C LYS A 261 18.86 8.25 -6.77
N GLU A 262 19.05 7.03 -7.29
CA GLU A 262 18.07 6.34 -8.12
C GLU A 262 16.77 6.08 -7.37
N LEU A 263 16.84 5.62 -6.12
CA LEU A 263 15.69 5.36 -5.27
C LEU A 263 14.88 6.64 -5.02
N LEU A 264 15.55 7.75 -4.68
CA LEU A 264 14.89 9.04 -4.46
C LEU A 264 14.30 9.62 -5.75
N ALA A 265 15.00 9.48 -6.88
CA ALA A 265 14.49 9.94 -8.18
C ALA A 265 13.29 9.15 -8.69
N ALA A 266 13.15 7.88 -8.27
CA ALA A 266 12.01 7.02 -8.62
C ALA A 266 10.74 7.33 -7.81
N VAL A 267 10.84 8.09 -6.71
CA VAL A 267 9.68 8.42 -5.86
C VAL A 267 8.72 9.33 -6.61
N PRO A 268 7.47 8.92 -6.82
CA PRO A 268 6.45 9.82 -7.34
C PRO A 268 6.30 11.05 -6.42
N HIS A 269 6.28 12.22 -6.99
CA HIS A 269 6.07 13.46 -6.23
C HIS A 269 5.12 14.38 -7.00
N LEU A 270 4.32 15.12 -6.25
CA LEU A 270 3.45 16.14 -6.83
C LEU A 270 4.31 17.19 -7.55
N ARG A 271 4.01 17.47 -8.81
CA ARG A 271 4.72 18.46 -9.65
C ARG A 271 4.37 19.88 -9.22
N ILE A 272 4.78 20.28 -8.01
CA ILE A 272 4.52 21.61 -7.46
C ILE A 272 5.32 22.64 -8.27
N GLY A 273 4.63 23.62 -8.89
CA GLY A 273 5.27 24.76 -9.57
C GLY A 273 5.59 24.58 -11.06
N VAL A 274 5.23 23.47 -11.69
CA VAL A 274 5.33 23.32 -13.15
C VAL A 274 4.03 23.80 -13.79
N THR A 275 3.97 25.06 -14.18
CA THR A 275 2.92 25.62 -15.04
C THR A 275 3.25 25.28 -16.49
N ASP A 276 2.25 24.82 -17.25
CA ASP A 276 2.24 24.48 -18.69
C ASP A 276 2.36 22.98 -19.03
N ILE A 277 1.39 22.20 -18.61
CA ILE A 277 0.92 21.11 -19.47
C ILE A 277 -0.35 21.66 -20.14
N ALA A 278 -0.21 22.11 -21.39
CA ALA A 278 -1.35 22.51 -22.20
C ALA A 278 -2.32 21.34 -22.28
N VAL A 279 -3.41 21.40 -21.54
CA VAL A 279 -4.49 20.43 -21.65
C VAL A 279 -5.08 20.62 -23.03
N LYS A 280 -4.77 19.71 -23.95
CA LYS A 280 -5.47 19.63 -25.23
C LYS A 280 -6.93 19.35 -24.89
N ALA A 281 -7.80 20.35 -25.11
CA ALA A 281 -9.23 20.11 -25.16
C ALA A 281 -9.45 18.98 -26.17
N ARG A 282 -9.83 17.79 -25.68
CA ARG A 282 -10.07 16.65 -26.55
C ARG A 282 -11.49 16.83 -27.10
N GLU A 283 -11.57 17.19 -28.37
CA GLU A 283 -12.82 17.27 -29.14
C GLU A 283 -13.18 15.85 -29.59
N GLY A 284 -14.44 15.45 -29.43
CA GLY A 284 -14.95 14.16 -29.89
C GLY A 284 -16.05 13.61 -28.99
N GLU A 285 -16.76 12.64 -29.50
CA GLU A 285 -17.78 11.89 -28.78
C GLU A 285 -17.12 11.11 -27.62
N ALA A 286 -17.72 11.17 -26.43
CA ALA A 286 -17.18 10.49 -25.26
C ALA A 286 -17.16 8.96 -25.47
N VAL A 287 -16.09 8.31 -25.00
CA VAL A 287 -15.94 6.85 -25.00
C VAL A 287 -16.67 6.23 -23.81
N VAL A 288 -16.69 6.95 -22.68
CA VAL A 288 -17.44 6.55 -21.50
C VAL A 288 -18.29 7.72 -21.03
N GLU A 289 -19.57 7.46 -20.79
CA GLU A 289 -20.50 8.43 -20.22
C GLU A 289 -21.24 7.80 -19.03
N LEU A 290 -21.07 8.38 -17.87
CA LEU A 290 -21.85 8.09 -16.68
C LEU A 290 -22.75 9.30 -16.42
N ILE A 291 -24.08 9.09 -16.44
CA ILE A 291 -25.09 10.13 -16.25
C ILE A 291 -26.00 9.70 -15.10
N ASP A 292 -25.98 10.46 -14.00
CA ASP A 292 -26.75 10.25 -12.78
C ASP A 292 -26.68 8.80 -12.25
N VAL A 293 -25.48 8.21 -12.34
CA VAL A 293 -25.26 6.80 -12.02
C VAL A 293 -25.34 6.56 -10.52
N ALA A 294 -26.20 5.61 -10.15
CA ALA A 294 -26.20 5.02 -8.80
C ALA A 294 -25.88 3.52 -8.88
N ILE A 295 -25.04 3.05 -7.94
CA ILE A 295 -24.64 1.64 -7.86
C ILE A 295 -24.94 1.14 -6.46
N GLU A 296 -25.70 0.03 -6.38
CA GLU A 296 -26.14 -0.57 -5.15
C GLU A 296 -25.70 -2.02 -5.04
N TYR A 297 -25.15 -2.38 -3.89
CA TYR A 297 -24.94 -3.78 -3.51
C TYR A 297 -26.25 -4.33 -2.94
N PRO A 298 -26.82 -5.37 -3.56
CA PRO A 298 -28.11 -5.90 -3.12
C PRO A 298 -28.01 -6.54 -1.73
N LYS A 299 -29.15 -6.58 -1.03
CA LYS A 299 -29.27 -7.28 0.25
C LYS A 299 -28.80 -8.73 0.14
N ARG A 300 -27.91 -9.14 1.06
CA ARG A 300 -27.44 -10.52 1.18
C ARG A 300 -27.71 -11.07 2.58
N GLY A 301 -28.69 -11.96 2.69
CA GLY A 301 -29.07 -12.52 3.98
C GLY A 301 -29.50 -11.45 4.97
N ARG A 302 -28.75 -11.28 6.09
CA ARG A 302 -29.01 -10.25 7.11
C ARG A 302 -28.34 -8.90 6.82
N VAL A 303 -27.46 -8.82 5.83
CA VAL A 303 -26.79 -7.57 5.44
C VAL A 303 -27.76 -6.75 4.58
N PRO A 304 -28.15 -5.52 4.97
CA PRO A 304 -29.02 -4.67 4.19
C PRO A 304 -28.39 -4.29 2.84
N ALA A 305 -29.21 -3.86 1.90
CA ALA A 305 -28.73 -3.25 0.67
C ALA A 305 -27.92 -1.99 1.01
N PHE A 306 -26.86 -1.73 0.24
CA PHE A 306 -25.94 -0.62 0.46
C PHE A 306 -25.70 0.13 -0.85
N ARG A 307 -26.08 1.40 -0.92
CA ARG A 307 -25.83 2.29 -2.04
C ARG A 307 -24.40 2.83 -1.92
N ALA A 308 -23.53 2.34 -2.80
CA ALA A 308 -22.10 2.62 -2.76
C ALA A 308 -21.70 3.83 -3.62
N VAL A 309 -22.49 4.17 -4.63
CA VAL A 309 -22.30 5.32 -5.53
C VAL A 309 -23.67 5.96 -5.77
N GLU A 310 -23.69 7.29 -5.81
CA GLU A 310 -24.90 8.09 -5.98
C GLU A 310 -24.60 9.37 -6.77
N ASP A 311 -25.50 9.73 -7.69
CA ASP A 311 -25.43 10.93 -8.53
C ASP A 311 -24.06 11.11 -9.22
N PHE A 312 -23.49 10.03 -9.75
CA PHE A 312 -22.15 10.05 -10.31
C PHE A 312 -22.19 10.39 -11.80
N ASN A 313 -21.55 11.51 -12.15
CA ASN A 313 -21.50 12.04 -13.50
C ASN A 313 -20.04 12.19 -13.96
N LEU A 314 -19.62 11.44 -15.00
CA LEU A 314 -18.26 11.49 -15.53
C LEU A 314 -18.25 11.11 -17.02
N THR A 315 -17.46 11.86 -17.80
CA THR A 315 -17.17 11.54 -19.20
C THR A 315 -15.69 11.25 -19.38
N ILE A 316 -15.36 10.30 -20.27
CA ILE A 316 -13.97 10.01 -20.68
C ILE A 316 -13.92 10.01 -22.20
N HIS A 317 -12.95 10.74 -22.76
CA HIS A 317 -12.78 10.88 -24.21
C HIS A 317 -11.76 9.88 -24.79
N PRO A 318 -11.73 9.66 -26.11
CA PRO A 318 -10.77 8.77 -26.75
C PRO A 318 -9.32 9.16 -26.44
N GLY A 319 -8.52 8.19 -26.02
CA GLY A 319 -7.12 8.40 -25.65
C GLY A 319 -6.91 9.29 -24.43
N GLU A 320 -7.93 9.54 -23.62
CA GLU A 320 -7.84 10.29 -22.36
C GLU A 320 -7.54 9.36 -21.18
N VAL A 321 -6.70 9.80 -20.27
CA VAL A 321 -6.47 9.17 -18.97
C VAL A 321 -7.16 10.00 -17.90
N VAL A 322 -8.22 9.45 -17.28
CA VAL A 322 -8.90 10.06 -16.15
C VAL A 322 -8.49 9.33 -14.87
N GLY A 323 -7.82 10.05 -13.96
CA GLY A 323 -7.48 9.56 -12.63
C GLY A 323 -8.68 9.66 -11.69
N LEU A 324 -9.09 8.54 -11.08
CA LEU A 324 -10.16 8.52 -10.07
C LEU A 324 -9.56 8.32 -8.69
N VAL A 325 -9.67 9.34 -7.83
CA VAL A 325 -9.03 9.39 -6.52
C VAL A 325 -10.04 9.59 -5.39
N GLY A 326 -9.62 9.33 -4.15
CA GLY A 326 -10.43 9.49 -2.93
C GLY A 326 -10.05 8.46 -1.87
N GLU A 327 -10.61 8.57 -0.68
CA GLU A 327 -10.37 7.65 0.44
C GLU A 327 -10.84 6.22 0.15
N SER A 328 -10.33 5.27 0.95
CA SER A 328 -10.80 3.88 0.91
C SER A 328 -12.30 3.82 1.22
N GLY A 329 -13.04 3.04 0.43
CA GLY A 329 -14.50 2.95 0.56
C GLY A 329 -15.28 4.12 -0.04
N SER A 330 -14.64 5.09 -0.72
CA SER A 330 -15.36 6.18 -1.41
C SER A 330 -16.15 5.74 -2.65
N GLY A 331 -15.96 4.50 -3.13
CA GLY A 331 -16.70 3.94 -4.28
C GLY A 331 -15.90 3.81 -5.58
N LYS A 332 -14.61 4.15 -5.62
CA LYS A 332 -13.75 4.11 -6.82
C LYS A 332 -13.77 2.76 -7.54
N THR A 333 -13.39 1.71 -6.84
CA THR A 333 -13.42 0.32 -7.36
C THR A 333 -14.82 -0.11 -7.79
N THR A 334 -15.87 0.40 -7.12
CA THR A 334 -17.27 0.14 -7.48
C THR A 334 -17.59 0.75 -8.85
N VAL A 335 -17.20 2.01 -9.09
CA VAL A 335 -17.32 2.67 -10.40
C VAL A 335 -16.53 1.91 -11.47
N GLY A 336 -15.28 1.58 -11.21
CA GLY A 336 -14.44 0.81 -12.14
C GLY A 336 -15.07 -0.54 -12.54
N ARG A 337 -15.61 -1.28 -11.56
CA ARG A 337 -16.29 -2.57 -11.79
C ARG A 337 -17.60 -2.40 -12.55
N ALA A 338 -18.33 -1.31 -12.35
CA ALA A 338 -19.51 -1.00 -13.14
C ALA A 338 -19.15 -0.70 -14.61
N CYS A 339 -18.10 0.09 -14.86
CA CYS A 339 -17.61 0.41 -16.21
C CYS A 339 -17.20 -0.83 -17.03
N VAL A 340 -16.81 -1.93 -16.38
CA VAL A 340 -16.51 -3.21 -17.06
C VAL A 340 -17.69 -4.20 -17.02
N GLY A 341 -18.85 -3.77 -16.55
CA GLY A 341 -20.06 -4.59 -16.48
C GLY A 341 -19.98 -5.74 -15.47
N LEU A 342 -19.17 -5.62 -14.41
CA LEU A 342 -19.09 -6.59 -13.30
C LEU A 342 -20.12 -6.29 -12.19
N LEU A 343 -20.56 -5.03 -12.10
CA LEU A 343 -21.62 -4.61 -11.20
C LEU A 343 -22.75 -3.94 -12.01
N PRO A 344 -24.01 -4.22 -11.70
CA PRO A 344 -25.13 -3.56 -12.35
C PRO A 344 -25.26 -2.12 -11.86
N VAL A 345 -25.69 -1.22 -12.72
CA VAL A 345 -26.15 0.13 -12.40
C VAL A 345 -27.58 0.05 -11.89
N ALA A 346 -27.88 0.69 -10.77
CA ALA A 346 -29.22 0.70 -10.16
C ALA A 346 -30.10 1.83 -10.76
N GLU A 347 -29.49 3.00 -11.03
CA GLU A 347 -30.16 4.19 -11.58
C GLU A 347 -29.19 4.91 -12.51
N GLY A 348 -29.71 5.69 -13.47
CA GLY A 348 -28.94 6.44 -14.42
C GLY A 348 -28.55 5.65 -15.67
N SER A 349 -27.59 6.14 -16.43
CA SER A 349 -27.08 5.55 -17.66
C SER A 349 -25.55 5.41 -17.65
N LEU A 350 -25.04 4.27 -18.12
CA LEU A 350 -23.61 4.01 -18.23
C LEU A 350 -23.31 3.48 -19.65
N VAL A 351 -22.86 4.38 -20.49
CA VAL A 351 -22.43 4.09 -21.86
C VAL A 351 -20.92 3.88 -21.88
N VAL A 352 -20.48 2.83 -22.57
CA VAL A 352 -19.07 2.46 -22.75
C VAL A 352 -18.83 2.06 -24.21
N PRO A 353 -17.59 1.85 -24.66
CA PRO A 353 -17.34 1.40 -26.03
C PRO A 353 -18.16 0.15 -26.36
N GLY A 354 -19.03 0.26 -27.36
CA GLY A 354 -19.92 -0.83 -27.77
C GLY A 354 -21.34 -0.74 -27.25
N GLY A 355 -21.70 0.17 -26.35
CA GLY A 355 -23.09 0.47 -25.98
C GLY A 355 -23.37 0.72 -24.51
N ASP A 356 -24.63 0.89 -24.20
CA ASP A 356 -25.14 1.15 -22.84
C ASP A 356 -25.21 -0.15 -22.03
N LEU A 357 -24.51 -0.18 -20.90
CA LEU A 357 -24.46 -1.33 -19.97
C LEU A 357 -25.77 -1.51 -19.19
N THR A 358 -26.58 -0.45 -19.04
CA THR A 358 -27.82 -0.49 -18.26
C THR A 358 -28.93 -1.24 -18.99
N THR A 359 -28.95 -1.16 -20.33
CA THR A 359 -29.95 -1.76 -21.19
C THR A 359 -29.48 -2.99 -21.97
N ALA A 360 -28.18 -3.33 -21.90
CA ALA A 360 -27.56 -4.37 -22.68
C ALA A 360 -28.10 -5.78 -22.38
N SER A 361 -28.52 -6.50 -23.42
CA SER A 361 -28.80 -7.93 -23.33
C SER A 361 -27.53 -8.73 -23.01
N ARG A 362 -27.68 -9.98 -22.52
CA ARG A 362 -26.52 -10.86 -22.25
C ARG A 362 -25.61 -11.06 -23.47
N ALA A 363 -26.16 -11.11 -24.66
CA ALA A 363 -25.38 -11.22 -25.88
C ALA A 363 -24.61 -9.93 -26.16
N ARG A 364 -25.27 -8.77 -26.05
CA ARG A 364 -24.65 -7.45 -26.24
C ARG A 364 -23.56 -7.21 -25.20
N MET A 365 -23.78 -7.57 -23.92
CA MET A 365 -22.80 -7.48 -22.87
C MET A 365 -21.50 -8.23 -23.18
N ARG A 366 -21.58 -9.42 -23.83
CA ARG A 366 -20.38 -10.15 -24.26
C ARG A 366 -19.59 -9.39 -25.33
N GLU A 367 -20.27 -8.67 -26.22
CA GLU A 367 -19.63 -7.85 -27.24
C GLU A 367 -18.98 -6.61 -26.65
N ILE A 368 -19.68 -5.91 -25.77
CA ILE A 368 -19.17 -4.76 -25.04
C ILE A 368 -17.89 -5.13 -24.27
N ARG A 369 -17.89 -6.25 -23.55
CA ARG A 369 -16.70 -6.71 -22.80
C ARG A 369 -15.48 -7.00 -23.66
N ARG A 370 -15.63 -7.17 -24.98
CA ARG A 370 -14.49 -7.32 -25.92
C ARG A 370 -13.78 -6.00 -26.19
N THR A 371 -14.44 -4.87 -25.93
CA THR A 371 -13.91 -3.53 -26.18
C THR A 371 -13.31 -2.90 -24.92
N ILE A 372 -13.37 -3.59 -23.78
CA ILE A 372 -12.94 -3.11 -22.48
C ILE A 372 -11.87 -4.06 -21.90
N GLY A 373 -10.78 -3.50 -21.40
CA GLY A 373 -9.77 -4.22 -20.62
C GLY A 373 -9.85 -3.82 -19.14
N ILE A 374 -9.45 -4.73 -18.25
CA ILE A 374 -9.30 -4.44 -16.83
C ILE A 374 -7.98 -4.96 -16.29
N VAL A 375 -7.28 -4.12 -15.53
CA VAL A 375 -6.13 -4.50 -14.69
C VAL A 375 -6.59 -4.42 -13.24
N PHE A 376 -6.49 -5.54 -12.53
CA PHE A 376 -6.93 -5.64 -11.13
C PHE A 376 -5.85 -5.21 -10.16
N GLN A 377 -6.26 -4.80 -8.96
CA GLN A 377 -5.40 -4.36 -7.86
C GLN A 377 -4.36 -5.41 -7.43
N ASP A 378 -4.77 -6.68 -7.29
CA ASP A 378 -3.87 -7.76 -6.91
C ASP A 378 -3.55 -8.64 -8.14
N PRO A 379 -2.32 -8.57 -8.65
CA PRO A 379 -1.90 -9.40 -9.78
C PRO A 379 -1.83 -10.88 -9.42
N GLY A 380 -1.61 -11.22 -8.13
CA GLY A 380 -1.53 -12.60 -7.65
C GLY A 380 -2.87 -13.31 -7.73
N SER A 381 -3.93 -12.70 -7.21
CA SER A 381 -5.28 -13.27 -7.23
C SER A 381 -5.96 -13.17 -8.60
N SER A 382 -5.49 -12.29 -9.48
CA SER A 382 -6.05 -12.10 -10.82
C SER A 382 -5.63 -13.16 -11.83
N LEU A 383 -4.55 -13.90 -11.57
CA LEU A 383 -4.02 -14.96 -12.43
C LEU A 383 -4.32 -16.34 -11.82
N ASN A 384 -4.77 -17.28 -12.66
CA ASN A 384 -4.93 -18.67 -12.20
C ASN A 384 -3.53 -19.29 -11.95
N PRO A 385 -3.19 -19.68 -10.70
CA PRO A 385 -1.87 -20.21 -10.38
C PRO A 385 -1.55 -21.56 -11.03
N ARG A 386 -2.56 -22.24 -11.57
CA ARG A 386 -2.41 -23.54 -12.25
C ARG A 386 -2.20 -23.42 -13.75
N PHE A 387 -2.32 -22.21 -14.32
CA PHE A 387 -2.15 -21.99 -15.75
C PHE A 387 -0.82 -21.30 -16.04
N PRO A 388 -0.14 -21.71 -17.13
CA PRO A 388 1.00 -20.95 -17.63
C PRO A 388 0.58 -19.53 -18.03
N ILE A 389 1.54 -18.61 -18.00
CA ILE A 389 1.32 -17.21 -18.33
C ILE A 389 0.73 -17.02 -19.73
N GLY A 390 1.22 -17.78 -20.72
CA GLY A 390 0.69 -17.71 -22.09
C GLY A 390 -0.79 -18.07 -22.17
N GLN A 391 -1.24 -19.04 -21.39
CA GLN A 391 -2.65 -19.41 -21.32
C GLN A 391 -3.50 -18.30 -20.67
N SER A 392 -2.99 -17.70 -19.59
CA SER A 392 -3.69 -16.59 -18.91
C SER A 392 -3.83 -15.35 -19.81
N ILE A 393 -2.81 -15.01 -20.60
CA ILE A 393 -2.85 -13.90 -21.57
C ILE A 393 -3.77 -14.24 -22.77
N GLY A 394 -3.73 -15.48 -23.25
CA GLY A 394 -4.49 -15.96 -24.41
C GLY A 394 -5.96 -16.24 -24.13
N GLU A 395 -6.38 -16.39 -22.88
CA GLU A 395 -7.75 -16.75 -22.49
C GLU A 395 -8.81 -15.78 -23.07
N PRO A 396 -8.66 -14.44 -23.05
CA PRO A 396 -9.63 -13.54 -23.67
C PRO A 396 -9.78 -13.76 -25.17
N LEU A 397 -8.68 -14.08 -25.89
CA LEU A 397 -8.70 -14.38 -27.32
C LEU A 397 -9.49 -15.66 -27.61
N LEU A 398 -9.26 -16.70 -26.81
CA LEU A 398 -9.96 -17.98 -26.91
C LEU A 398 -11.46 -17.80 -26.65
N LEU A 399 -11.83 -17.16 -25.54
CA LEU A 399 -13.23 -16.95 -25.13
C LEU A 399 -14.01 -16.04 -26.09
N SER A 400 -13.34 -15.06 -26.71
CA SER A 400 -13.96 -14.19 -27.71
C SER A 400 -14.17 -14.88 -29.08
N GLY A 401 -13.51 -16.00 -29.32
CA GLY A 401 -13.50 -16.69 -30.60
C GLY A 401 -12.73 -15.96 -31.72
N ARG A 402 -11.96 -14.90 -31.38
CA ARG A 402 -11.20 -14.09 -32.37
C ARG A 402 -9.95 -14.79 -32.90
N ALA A 403 -9.37 -15.71 -32.09
CA ALA A 403 -8.18 -16.47 -32.48
C ALA A 403 -8.26 -17.91 -31.98
N LYS A 404 -7.54 -18.83 -32.62
CA LYS A 404 -7.42 -20.25 -32.26
C LYS A 404 -6.01 -20.76 -32.59
N GLY A 405 -5.53 -21.75 -31.82
CA GLY A 405 -4.24 -22.39 -32.08
C GLY A 405 -3.08 -21.40 -32.14
N ASP A 406 -2.20 -21.56 -33.13
CA ASP A 406 -0.98 -20.78 -33.32
C ASP A 406 -1.21 -19.25 -33.39
N ALA A 407 -2.41 -18.80 -33.80
CA ALA A 407 -2.72 -17.37 -33.80
C ALA A 407 -2.80 -16.77 -32.39
N ILE A 408 -3.26 -17.56 -31.41
CA ILE A 408 -3.23 -17.16 -30.00
C ILE A 408 -1.78 -17.06 -29.52
N ASP A 409 -0.97 -18.07 -29.81
CA ASP A 409 0.43 -18.11 -29.39
C ASP A 409 1.22 -16.94 -29.93
N LYS A 410 1.08 -16.63 -31.23
CA LYS A 410 1.70 -15.48 -31.87
C LYS A 410 1.28 -14.16 -31.19
N ARG A 411 -0.02 -13.99 -30.93
CA ARG A 411 -0.53 -12.79 -30.26
C ARG A 411 -0.02 -12.68 -28.82
N VAL A 412 0.08 -13.78 -28.09
CA VAL A 412 0.65 -13.84 -26.75
C VAL A 412 2.12 -13.37 -26.74
N GLU A 413 2.92 -13.83 -27.72
CA GLU A 413 4.31 -13.40 -27.86
C GLU A 413 4.44 -11.89 -28.17
N GLU A 414 3.58 -11.37 -29.06
CA GLU A 414 3.51 -9.92 -29.34
C GLU A 414 3.16 -9.11 -28.09
N LEU A 415 2.22 -9.60 -27.27
CA LEU A 415 1.81 -8.95 -26.03
C LEU A 415 2.92 -9.00 -24.95
N LEU A 416 3.65 -10.11 -24.84
CA LEU A 416 4.80 -10.21 -23.97
C LEU A 416 5.89 -9.20 -24.35
N ASP A 417 6.19 -9.06 -25.65
CA ASP A 417 7.11 -8.03 -26.13
C ASP A 417 6.62 -6.62 -25.80
N GLN A 418 5.31 -6.34 -25.98
CA GLN A 418 4.72 -5.03 -25.67
C GLN A 418 4.85 -4.65 -24.21
N VAL A 419 4.80 -5.62 -23.29
CA VAL A 419 4.97 -5.39 -21.83
C VAL A 419 6.40 -5.64 -21.35
N GLU A 420 7.36 -5.71 -22.29
CA GLU A 420 8.80 -5.88 -21.99
C GLU A 420 9.11 -7.14 -21.16
N LEU A 421 8.45 -8.23 -21.48
CA LEU A 421 8.71 -9.54 -20.90
C LEU A 421 9.27 -10.49 -21.97
N PRO A 422 10.26 -11.34 -21.64
CA PRO A 422 10.76 -12.34 -22.59
C PRO A 422 9.65 -13.28 -23.05
N ARG A 423 9.61 -13.60 -24.36
CA ARG A 423 8.62 -14.55 -24.92
C ARG A 423 8.62 -15.92 -24.25
N SER A 424 9.78 -16.35 -23.74
CA SER A 424 9.92 -17.61 -22.99
C SER A 424 9.07 -17.65 -21.71
N PHE A 425 8.66 -16.48 -21.18
CA PHE A 425 7.79 -16.40 -20.00
C PHE A 425 6.39 -16.99 -20.23
N ARG A 426 5.98 -17.16 -21.49
CA ARG A 426 4.70 -17.81 -21.82
C ARG A 426 4.51 -19.18 -21.14
N ASN A 427 5.60 -19.90 -20.89
CA ASN A 427 5.61 -21.23 -20.31
C ASN A 427 5.76 -21.23 -18.77
N ARG A 428 6.06 -20.07 -18.16
CA ARG A 428 6.17 -19.93 -16.70
C ARG A 428 4.81 -19.85 -16.04
N TYR A 429 4.79 -20.18 -14.76
CA TYR A 429 3.62 -20.05 -13.91
C TYR A 429 3.66 -18.76 -13.09
N PRO A 430 2.51 -18.23 -12.60
CA PRO A 430 2.47 -17.00 -11.83
C PRO A 430 3.42 -16.96 -10.61
N HIS A 431 3.61 -18.07 -9.93
CA HIS A 431 4.49 -18.15 -8.75
C HIS A 431 5.99 -18.03 -9.07
N GLU A 432 6.38 -18.24 -10.32
CA GLU A 432 7.76 -18.07 -10.80
C GLU A 432 8.10 -16.61 -11.19
N LEU A 433 7.13 -15.68 -11.04
CA LEU A 433 7.27 -14.28 -11.43
C LEU A 433 7.29 -13.37 -10.20
N SER A 434 8.04 -12.26 -10.30
CA SER A 434 7.96 -11.17 -9.33
C SER A 434 6.60 -10.46 -9.37
N GLY A 435 6.26 -9.65 -8.35
CA GLY A 435 5.04 -8.85 -8.31
C GLY A 435 4.88 -7.96 -9.56
N GLY A 436 5.92 -7.19 -9.90
CA GLY A 436 5.90 -6.33 -11.09
C GLY A 436 5.79 -7.10 -12.40
N GLN A 437 6.41 -8.29 -12.52
CA GLN A 437 6.24 -9.14 -13.69
C GLN A 437 4.81 -9.67 -13.81
N ARG A 438 4.19 -10.10 -12.71
CA ARG A 438 2.77 -10.49 -12.69
C ARG A 438 1.85 -9.35 -13.10
N GLN A 439 2.15 -8.12 -12.66
CA GLN A 439 1.37 -6.94 -13.05
C GLN A 439 1.47 -6.64 -14.55
N ARG A 440 2.68 -6.76 -15.14
CA ARG A 440 2.88 -6.64 -16.60
C ARG A 440 2.09 -7.72 -17.37
N VAL A 441 2.00 -8.94 -16.85
CA VAL A 441 1.13 -10.00 -17.41
C VAL A 441 -0.34 -9.61 -17.32
N GLY A 442 -0.77 -8.97 -16.23
CA GLY A 442 -2.12 -8.42 -16.09
C GLY A 442 -2.46 -7.39 -17.18
N ILE A 443 -1.51 -6.47 -17.48
CA ILE A 443 -1.66 -5.54 -18.61
C ILE A 443 -1.76 -6.30 -19.96
N ALA A 444 -0.84 -7.25 -20.22
CA ALA A 444 -0.84 -8.02 -21.45
C ALA A 444 -2.19 -8.72 -21.69
N ARG A 445 -2.75 -9.32 -20.63
CA ARG A 445 -4.09 -9.93 -20.66
C ARG A 445 -5.20 -8.92 -20.95
N ALA A 446 -5.14 -7.75 -20.29
CA ALA A 446 -6.14 -6.69 -20.49
C ALA A 446 -6.12 -6.12 -21.92
N LEU A 447 -4.93 -6.06 -22.56
CA LEU A 447 -4.72 -5.57 -23.91
C LEU A 447 -4.92 -6.63 -25.00
N ALA A 448 -5.18 -7.89 -24.67
CA ALA A 448 -5.25 -9.01 -25.61
C ALA A 448 -6.22 -8.76 -26.77
N LEU A 449 -7.36 -8.13 -26.51
CA LEU A 449 -8.43 -7.85 -27.48
C LEU A 449 -8.35 -6.45 -28.12
N ASN A 450 -7.27 -5.68 -27.88
CA ASN A 450 -7.13 -4.27 -28.27
C ASN A 450 -8.33 -3.42 -27.80
N PRO A 451 -8.52 -3.26 -26.48
CA PRO A 451 -9.65 -2.54 -25.93
C PRO A 451 -9.59 -1.04 -26.27
N SER A 452 -10.77 -0.41 -26.40
CA SER A 452 -10.89 1.05 -26.53
C SER A 452 -10.91 1.74 -25.16
N LEU A 453 -11.28 0.99 -24.11
CA LEU A 453 -11.25 1.43 -22.71
C LEU A 453 -10.43 0.46 -21.86
N LEU A 454 -9.50 0.99 -21.08
CA LEU A 454 -8.79 0.27 -20.01
C LEU A 454 -9.23 0.81 -18.66
N VAL A 455 -9.69 -0.06 -17.78
CA VAL A 455 -9.89 0.27 -16.35
C VAL A 455 -8.73 -0.32 -15.56
N ALA A 456 -7.96 0.53 -14.89
CA ALA A 456 -6.83 0.12 -14.04
C ALA A 456 -7.20 0.40 -12.58
N ASP A 457 -7.53 -0.66 -11.83
CA ASP A 457 -7.98 -0.57 -10.43
C ASP A 457 -6.78 -0.78 -9.50
N GLU A 458 -6.21 0.33 -8.99
CA GLU A 458 -5.02 0.37 -8.12
C GLU A 458 -3.85 -0.51 -8.58
N PRO A 459 -3.40 -0.36 -9.85
CA PRO A 459 -2.47 -1.31 -10.44
C PRO A 459 -1.04 -1.27 -9.86
N THR A 460 -0.73 -0.30 -9.00
CA THR A 460 0.61 -0.09 -8.44
C THR A 460 0.68 -0.25 -6.93
N SER A 461 -0.45 -0.48 -6.24
CA SER A 461 -0.54 -0.49 -4.78
C SER A 461 0.32 -1.56 -4.07
N ALA A 462 0.71 -2.63 -4.78
CA ALA A 462 1.55 -3.72 -4.25
C ALA A 462 2.99 -3.71 -4.82
N LEU A 463 3.40 -2.61 -5.46
CA LEU A 463 4.72 -2.49 -6.08
C LEU A 463 5.62 -1.58 -5.25
N ASP A 464 6.91 -1.92 -5.16
CA ASP A 464 7.91 -1.00 -4.65
C ASP A 464 8.14 0.18 -5.62
N VAL A 465 8.72 1.27 -5.11
CA VAL A 465 8.83 2.56 -5.81
C VAL A 465 9.52 2.44 -7.17
N SER A 466 10.61 1.69 -7.27
CA SER A 466 11.37 1.55 -8.54
C SER A 466 10.63 0.69 -9.57
N VAL A 467 9.89 -0.32 -9.13
CA VAL A 467 9.03 -1.14 -10.02
C VAL A 467 7.80 -0.35 -10.42
N GLN A 468 7.23 0.44 -9.52
CA GLN A 468 6.10 1.33 -9.77
C GLN A 468 6.44 2.34 -10.88
N ALA A 469 7.57 3.05 -10.78
CA ALA A 469 7.99 4.01 -11.80
C ALA A 469 8.08 3.36 -13.20
N ARG A 470 8.77 2.22 -13.31
CA ARG A 470 8.88 1.47 -14.58
C ARG A 470 7.54 0.96 -15.12
N PHE A 471 6.61 0.62 -14.22
CA PHE A 471 5.27 0.21 -14.60
C PHE A 471 4.46 1.39 -15.19
N LEU A 472 4.57 2.57 -14.58
CA LEU A 472 3.90 3.78 -15.04
C LEU A 472 4.42 4.23 -16.40
N ASP A 473 5.74 4.22 -16.61
CA ASP A 473 6.37 4.52 -17.90
C ASP A 473 5.89 3.55 -19.00
N LEU A 474 5.81 2.25 -18.67
CA LEU A 474 5.28 1.24 -19.59
C LEU A 474 3.82 1.51 -19.93
N LEU A 475 2.97 1.79 -18.94
CA LEU A 475 1.53 2.04 -19.16
C LEU A 475 1.32 3.28 -20.01
N GLN A 476 2.05 4.36 -19.75
CA GLN A 476 2.02 5.59 -20.53
C GLN A 476 2.47 5.34 -21.98
N GLY A 477 3.59 4.64 -22.19
CA GLY A 477 4.08 4.28 -23.53
C GLY A 477 3.11 3.38 -24.30
N LEU A 478 2.38 2.49 -23.62
CA LEU A 478 1.32 1.68 -24.22
C LEU A 478 0.11 2.53 -24.59
N GLN A 479 -0.31 3.44 -23.71
CA GLN A 479 -1.42 4.35 -23.94
C GLN A 479 -1.14 5.30 -25.11
N ASP A 480 0.08 5.82 -25.20
CA ASP A 480 0.50 6.69 -26.31
C ASP A 480 0.49 5.99 -27.66
N ARG A 481 0.89 4.72 -27.70
CA ARG A 481 0.90 3.92 -28.94
C ARG A 481 -0.47 3.41 -29.35
N LEU A 482 -1.27 2.93 -28.38
CA LEU A 482 -2.54 2.23 -28.65
C LEU A 482 -3.75 3.16 -28.56
N LYS A 483 -3.60 4.36 -27.96
CA LYS A 483 -4.63 5.41 -27.85
C LYS A 483 -5.94 4.95 -27.22
N PHE A 484 -5.90 3.97 -26.30
CA PHE A 484 -7.08 3.61 -25.52
C PHE A 484 -7.42 4.70 -24.50
N ALA A 485 -8.70 4.87 -24.18
CA ALA A 485 -9.14 5.65 -23.02
C ALA A 485 -8.84 4.89 -21.74
N CYS A 486 -8.44 5.57 -20.66
CA CYS A 486 -8.09 4.92 -19.40
C CYS A 486 -8.81 5.55 -18.22
N LEU A 487 -9.52 4.70 -17.43
CA LEU A 487 -9.95 5.06 -16.07
C LEU A 487 -8.90 4.49 -15.10
N PHE A 488 -8.05 5.36 -14.57
CA PHE A 488 -6.97 4.99 -13.67
C PHE A 488 -7.38 5.27 -12.22
N ILE A 489 -7.63 4.23 -11.45
CA ILE A 489 -8.04 4.32 -10.04
C ILE A 489 -6.81 4.19 -9.17
N SER A 490 -6.58 5.16 -8.29
CA SER A 490 -5.48 5.13 -7.32
C SER A 490 -5.83 5.92 -6.06
N HIS A 491 -5.19 5.56 -4.96
CA HIS A 491 -5.14 6.38 -3.75
C HIS A 491 -3.87 7.25 -3.69
N ASP A 492 -2.91 7.02 -4.59
CA ASP A 492 -1.65 7.77 -4.69
C ASP A 492 -1.82 8.96 -5.66
N LEU A 493 -1.95 10.17 -5.09
CA LEU A 493 -2.15 11.40 -5.86
C LEU A 493 -0.93 11.78 -6.70
N ALA A 494 0.29 11.41 -6.28
CA ALA A 494 1.49 11.69 -7.04
C ALA A 494 1.56 10.85 -8.33
N VAL A 495 1.13 9.59 -8.25
CA VAL A 495 0.98 8.72 -9.42
C VAL A 495 -0.05 9.27 -10.40
N VAL A 496 -1.18 9.74 -9.87
CA VAL A 496 -2.25 10.30 -10.71
C VAL A 496 -1.81 11.61 -11.38
N ASP A 497 -1.04 12.47 -10.69
CA ASP A 497 -0.44 13.69 -11.27
C ASP A 497 0.49 13.39 -12.46
N MET A 498 1.17 12.24 -12.43
CA MET A 498 2.08 11.85 -13.51
C MET A 498 1.37 11.36 -14.78
N LEU A 499 0.24 10.66 -14.63
CA LEU A 499 -0.39 9.92 -15.72
C LEU A 499 -1.64 10.58 -16.28
N SER A 500 -2.38 11.35 -15.46
CA SER A 500 -3.75 11.70 -15.79
C SER A 500 -3.85 13.04 -16.53
N ASP A 501 -4.70 13.08 -17.56
CA ASP A 501 -5.11 14.32 -18.24
C ASP A 501 -6.13 15.10 -17.37
N ARG A 502 -7.02 14.38 -16.67
CA ARG A 502 -7.99 14.90 -15.71
C ARG A 502 -8.05 14.04 -14.48
N ILE A 503 -8.40 14.67 -13.35
CA ILE A 503 -8.58 14.01 -12.06
C ILE A 503 -10.03 14.18 -11.61
N ALA A 504 -10.65 13.10 -11.20
CA ALA A 504 -11.97 13.03 -10.61
C ALA A 504 -11.84 12.60 -9.13
N VAL A 505 -12.34 13.41 -8.22
CA VAL A 505 -12.24 13.18 -6.77
C VAL A 505 -13.56 12.65 -6.23
N MET A 506 -13.52 11.49 -5.57
CA MET A 506 -14.69 10.85 -4.95
C MET A 506 -14.66 10.92 -3.43
N ASN A 507 -15.80 11.24 -2.85
CA ASN A 507 -16.03 11.17 -1.41
C ASN A 507 -17.39 10.52 -1.12
N LYS A 508 -17.41 9.48 -0.29
CA LYS A 508 -18.63 8.81 0.19
C LYS A 508 -19.66 8.50 -0.91
N GLY A 509 -19.19 7.94 -2.02
CA GLY A 509 -20.03 7.53 -3.15
C GLY A 509 -20.39 8.63 -4.15
N ARG A 510 -19.95 9.87 -3.94
CA ARG A 510 -20.25 11.01 -4.81
C ARG A 510 -18.98 11.58 -5.45
N LEU A 511 -19.12 12.11 -6.64
CA LEU A 511 -18.08 12.90 -7.29
C LEU A 511 -18.14 14.33 -6.72
N VAL A 512 -17.02 14.79 -6.12
CA VAL A 512 -16.99 16.11 -5.45
C VAL A 512 -16.28 17.17 -6.27
N GLU A 513 -15.26 16.77 -7.06
CA GLU A 513 -14.51 17.71 -7.89
C GLU A 513 -13.91 16.99 -9.12
N VAL A 514 -13.89 17.67 -10.28
CA VAL A 514 -13.25 17.19 -11.51
C VAL A 514 -12.52 18.35 -12.17
N GLY A 515 -11.30 18.11 -12.60
CA GLY A 515 -10.50 19.13 -13.27
C GLY A 515 -9.19 18.58 -13.80
N THR A 516 -8.36 19.48 -14.31
CA THR A 516 -6.98 19.15 -14.67
C THR A 516 -6.16 18.86 -13.41
N PRO A 517 -5.00 18.17 -13.49
CA PRO A 517 -4.10 18.01 -12.35
C PRO A 517 -3.76 19.34 -11.68
N ASP A 518 -3.58 20.40 -12.47
CA ASP A 518 -3.30 21.73 -11.94
C ASP A 518 -4.46 22.32 -11.12
N GLN A 519 -5.69 22.19 -11.62
CA GLN A 519 -6.89 22.65 -10.92
C GLN A 519 -7.13 21.88 -9.61
N ILE A 520 -6.98 20.55 -9.65
CA ILE A 520 -7.31 19.67 -8.51
C ILE A 520 -6.18 19.66 -7.47
N LEU A 521 -4.93 19.51 -7.89
CA LEU A 521 -3.82 19.29 -6.94
C LEU A 521 -3.18 20.59 -6.44
N ARG A 522 -3.29 21.69 -7.22
CA ARG A 522 -2.66 22.98 -6.85
C ARG A 522 -3.66 24.05 -6.44
N ASN A 523 -4.88 24.02 -7.00
CA ASN A 523 -5.93 25.01 -6.74
C ASN A 523 -7.28 24.33 -6.41
N PRO A 524 -7.34 23.36 -5.45
CA PRO A 524 -8.56 22.65 -5.10
C PRO A 524 -9.62 23.60 -4.54
N LYS A 525 -10.87 23.44 -4.98
CA LYS A 525 -11.99 24.26 -4.53
C LYS A 525 -12.78 23.59 -3.42
N ASP A 526 -12.94 22.26 -3.52
CA ASP A 526 -13.70 21.49 -2.54
C ASP A 526 -12.89 21.29 -1.24
N PRO A 527 -13.48 21.53 -0.04
CA PRO A 527 -12.80 21.37 1.24
C PRO A 527 -12.29 19.94 1.49
N TYR A 528 -12.95 18.92 0.95
CA TYR A 528 -12.48 17.55 1.06
C TYR A 528 -11.23 17.32 0.20
N THR A 529 -11.23 17.83 -1.04
CA THR A 529 -10.05 17.78 -1.93
C THR A 529 -8.85 18.46 -1.29
N GLN A 530 -9.05 19.62 -0.65
CA GLN A 530 -7.99 20.34 0.08
C GLN A 530 -7.39 19.47 1.21
N ARG A 531 -8.24 18.86 2.03
CA ARG A 531 -7.79 17.94 3.11
C ARG A 531 -7.08 16.71 2.56
N LEU A 532 -7.61 16.12 1.49
CA LEU A 532 -7.00 14.95 0.84
C LEU A 532 -5.58 15.25 0.36
N ILE A 533 -5.36 16.41 -0.28
CA ILE A 533 -4.04 16.83 -0.76
C ILE A 533 -3.10 17.19 0.39
N ALA A 534 -3.60 17.87 1.41
CA ALA A 534 -2.82 18.22 2.59
C ALA A 534 -2.32 16.99 3.36
N ALA A 535 -3.01 15.85 3.23
CA ALA A 535 -2.62 14.59 3.86
C ALA A 535 -1.51 13.82 3.12
N VAL A 536 -1.25 14.13 1.83
CA VAL A 536 -0.22 13.44 1.03
C VAL A 536 1.17 13.73 1.59
N PRO A 537 1.95 12.71 1.99
CA PRO A 537 3.31 12.91 2.43
C PRO A 537 4.21 13.34 1.26
N VAL A 538 5.12 14.26 1.54
CA VAL A 538 6.08 14.80 0.56
C VAL A 538 7.47 14.30 0.88
N PRO A 539 8.26 13.82 -0.10
CA PRO A 539 9.62 13.31 0.11
C PRO A 539 10.66 14.46 0.26
N ASP A 540 10.33 15.44 1.10
CA ASP A 540 11.22 16.51 1.55
C ASP A 540 10.93 16.79 3.03
N PRO A 541 11.89 16.51 3.94
CA PRO A 541 11.69 16.64 5.37
C PRO A 541 11.33 18.06 5.84
N ARG A 542 11.77 19.11 5.12
CA ARG A 542 11.47 20.51 5.47
C ARG A 542 10.05 20.86 5.08
N VAL A 543 9.70 20.60 3.82
CA VAL A 543 8.34 20.84 3.30
C VAL A 543 7.31 20.02 4.08
N GLN A 544 7.65 18.77 4.40
CA GLN A 544 6.77 17.88 5.18
C GLN A 544 6.50 18.41 6.59
N ARG A 545 7.51 19.02 7.23
CA ARG A 545 7.35 19.65 8.56
C ARG A 545 6.42 20.87 8.48
N GLU A 546 6.60 21.74 7.50
CA GLU A 546 5.74 22.91 7.28
C GLU A 546 4.29 22.49 7.04
N ARG A 547 4.02 21.58 6.12
CA ARG A 547 2.68 21.04 5.84
C ARG A 547 2.00 20.40 7.05
N ARG A 548 2.77 19.73 7.91
CA ARG A 548 2.25 19.16 9.15
C ARG A 548 1.85 20.25 10.16
N GLU A 549 2.64 21.32 10.28
CA GLU A 549 2.32 22.44 11.17
C GLU A 549 1.05 23.16 10.69
N GLU A 550 0.90 23.36 9.39
CA GLU A 550 -0.32 23.89 8.77
C GLU A 550 -1.56 23.02 9.05
N ARG A 551 -1.45 21.69 8.89
CA ARG A 551 -2.55 20.75 9.22
C ARG A 551 -2.99 20.80 10.67
N ARG A 552 -2.07 21.10 11.60
CA ARG A 552 -2.39 21.19 13.04
C ARG A 552 -2.99 22.54 13.44
N ALA A 553 -2.75 23.57 12.64
CA ALA A 553 -3.25 24.92 12.89
C ALA A 553 -4.68 25.15 12.32
N GLY A 554 -5.12 24.40 11.32
CA GLY A 554 -6.45 24.47 10.71
C GLY A 554 -7.36 23.34 11.19
#